data_f5a5bbee6bfbd4fe274f5ed739533973
#
_entry.id   f5a5bbee6bfbd4fe274f5ed739533973
#
_cell.length_a   1.000
_cell.length_b   1.000
_cell.length_c   1.000
_cell.angle_alpha   90.00
_cell.angle_beta   90.00
_cell.angle_gamma   90.00
#
_symmetry.space_group_name_H-M   'P 1'
#
loop_
_entity.id
_entity.type
_entity.pdbx_description
1 polymer ?
#
loop_
_entity_poly.entity_id
_entity_poly.type
_entity_poly.pdbx_seq_one_letter_code
_entity_poly.pdbx_strand_id
1 'polypeptide(L)'
;VSDVDYIVESDTPLPTMPNRNPGDIDIKIAEHIFPYLRDGMTLQLGIGGMPNALGSLIAQSDLKDLGMHTELMSDGYLELYKAGKITNKKKTLHRGKGVFSICMGSEELYDFLHQNESILSAPMSYVNNPTVMAELDNFISINSCISMDLYGQICSESSGTRQISGTGGQLDFVTGAYSAA
;
A
#
# COMPACT_ATOMS: atom_id res chain seq x y z
N VAL A 1 -13.06 6.42 -19.11
CA VAL A 1 -12.92 5.02 -18.64
C VAL A 1 -13.15 4.13 -19.84
N SER A 2 -12.07 3.50 -20.36
CA SER A 2 -12.10 2.80 -21.66
C SER A 2 -12.73 1.39 -21.59
N ASP A 3 -12.80 0.78 -20.39
CA ASP A 3 -13.14 -0.64 -20.21
C ASP A 3 -14.41 -0.83 -19.37
N VAL A 4 -15.35 0.12 -19.46
CA VAL A 4 -16.65 0.09 -18.76
C VAL A 4 -17.76 0.00 -19.80
N ASP A 5 -18.54 -1.09 -19.75
CA ASP A 5 -19.67 -1.34 -20.65
C ASP A 5 -20.97 -0.71 -20.14
N TYR A 6 -21.15 -0.63 -18.80
CA TYR A 6 -22.35 -0.10 -18.16
C TYR A 6 -22.01 0.83 -17.03
N ILE A 7 -22.70 1.96 -16.93
CA ILE A 7 -22.62 2.92 -15.83
C ILE A 7 -23.99 3.01 -15.18
N VAL A 8 -24.04 2.79 -13.86
CA VAL A 8 -25.25 2.97 -13.04
C VAL A 8 -25.00 4.12 -12.08
N GLU A 9 -25.77 5.19 -12.21
CA GLU A 9 -25.72 6.32 -11.28
C GLU A 9 -26.45 5.95 -9.98
N SER A 10 -25.87 6.33 -8.84
CA SER A 10 -26.42 6.05 -7.51
C SER A 10 -26.02 7.16 -6.54
N ASP A 11 -26.96 7.60 -5.72
CA ASP A 11 -26.70 8.53 -4.61
C ASP A 11 -26.29 7.80 -3.31
N THR A 12 -26.17 6.47 -3.37
CA THR A 12 -25.73 5.67 -2.22
C THR A 12 -24.27 5.97 -1.92
N PRO A 13 -23.92 6.41 -0.69
CA PRO A 13 -22.52 6.64 -0.31
C PRO A 13 -21.66 5.39 -0.47
N LEU A 14 -20.40 5.57 -0.82
CA LEU A 14 -19.45 4.47 -0.80
C LEU A 14 -19.30 3.91 0.62
N PRO A 15 -19.21 2.58 0.79
CA PRO A 15 -18.97 1.99 2.10
C PRO A 15 -17.62 2.45 2.64
N THR A 16 -17.59 2.87 3.90
CA THR A 16 -16.36 3.24 4.59
C THR A 16 -15.85 2.09 5.45
N MET A 17 -14.54 2.03 5.63
CA MET A 17 -13.91 1.09 6.55
C MET A 17 -13.18 1.88 7.65
N PRO A 18 -13.56 1.69 8.94
CA PRO A 18 -12.90 2.40 10.02
C PRO A 18 -11.42 1.96 10.11
N ASN A 19 -10.56 2.93 10.35
CA ASN A 19 -9.15 2.67 10.56
C ASN A 19 -8.95 1.86 11.85
N ARG A 20 -8.18 0.77 11.78
CA ARG A 20 -7.88 -0.06 12.95
C ARG A 20 -6.73 0.54 13.74
N ASN A 21 -6.96 0.85 15.01
CA ASN A 21 -5.88 1.27 15.90
C ASN A 21 -4.85 0.15 16.08
N PRO A 22 -3.55 0.48 15.95
CA PRO A 22 -2.47 -0.49 16.19
C PRO A 22 -2.46 -0.97 17.65
N GLY A 23 -2.21 -2.27 17.86
CA GLY A 23 -1.90 -2.81 19.18
C GLY A 23 -0.39 -2.74 19.47
N ASP A 24 0.01 -3.05 20.70
CA ASP A 24 1.42 -2.99 21.14
C ASP A 24 2.35 -3.88 20.29
N ILE A 25 1.85 -5.03 19.81
CA ILE A 25 2.60 -5.92 18.93
C ILE A 25 2.81 -5.29 17.56
N ASP A 26 1.77 -4.67 17.00
CA ASP A 26 1.84 -3.97 15.72
C ASP A 26 2.91 -2.86 15.74
N ILE A 27 2.93 -2.09 16.84
CA ILE A 27 3.90 -1.01 17.06
C ILE A 27 5.33 -1.57 17.11
N LYS A 28 5.57 -2.62 17.89
CA LYS A 28 6.90 -3.24 17.99
C LYS A 28 7.40 -3.78 16.65
N ILE A 29 6.53 -4.41 15.88
CA ILE A 29 6.89 -4.90 14.55
C ILE A 29 7.24 -3.71 13.64
N ALA A 30 6.44 -2.65 13.65
CA ALA A 30 6.70 -1.45 12.88
C ALA A 30 8.03 -0.79 13.25
N GLU A 31 8.37 -0.73 14.55
CA GLU A 31 9.68 -0.22 15.04
C GLU A 31 10.86 -1.04 14.49
N HIS A 32 10.71 -2.35 14.32
CA HIS A 32 11.74 -3.20 13.73
C HIS A 32 11.87 -3.05 12.20
N ILE A 33 10.79 -2.67 11.51
CA ILE A 33 10.78 -2.44 10.07
C ILE A 33 11.33 -1.04 9.75
N PHE A 34 10.98 -0.04 10.54
CA PHE A 34 11.28 1.37 10.29
C PHE A 34 12.75 1.66 9.93
N PRO A 35 13.78 1.05 10.56
CA PRO A 35 15.18 1.30 10.23
C PRO A 35 15.62 0.92 8.81
N TYR A 36 14.81 0.14 8.09
CA TYR A 36 15.07 -0.23 6.70
C TYR A 36 14.54 0.80 5.70
N LEU A 37 13.73 1.76 6.15
CA LEU A 37 13.18 2.79 5.29
C LEU A 37 14.18 3.94 5.07
N ARG A 38 14.17 4.49 3.88
CA ARG A 38 15.04 5.60 3.46
C ARG A 38 14.28 6.62 2.61
N ASP A 39 14.79 7.84 2.55
CA ASP A 39 14.27 8.88 1.66
C ASP A 39 14.15 8.40 0.22
N GLY A 40 13.08 8.77 -0.43
CA GLY A 40 12.85 8.50 -1.84
C GLY A 40 12.38 7.09 -2.18
N MET A 41 12.26 6.17 -1.21
CA MET A 41 11.70 4.83 -1.45
C MET A 41 10.26 4.90 -1.93
N THR A 42 9.89 3.99 -2.83
CA THR A 42 8.51 3.78 -3.23
C THR A 42 7.91 2.66 -2.39
N LEU A 43 6.81 2.95 -1.70
CA LEU A 43 6.21 2.06 -0.72
C LEU A 43 5.01 1.31 -1.30
N GLN A 44 4.92 0.01 -1.01
CA GLN A 44 3.68 -0.74 -0.92
C GLN A 44 3.51 -1.20 0.54
N LEU A 45 2.39 -0.82 1.13
CA LEU A 45 1.99 -1.21 2.48
C LEU A 45 0.70 -2.03 2.41
N GLY A 46 0.65 -3.12 3.15
CA GLY A 46 -0.58 -3.85 3.40
C GLY A 46 -1.58 -3.02 4.22
N ILE A 47 -2.66 -3.66 4.65
CA ILE A 47 -3.68 -3.06 5.55
C ILE A 47 -3.63 -3.72 6.93
N GLY A 48 -4.12 -3.01 7.95
CA GLY A 48 -4.22 -3.53 9.32
C GLY A 48 -3.39 -2.76 10.33
N GLY A 49 -3.28 -3.28 11.56
CA GLY A 49 -2.65 -2.60 12.67
C GLY A 49 -1.17 -2.26 12.43
N MET A 50 -0.38 -3.23 11.97
CA MET A 50 1.06 -3.03 11.73
C MET A 50 1.35 -1.99 10.63
N PRO A 51 0.74 -2.03 9.44
CA PRO A 51 0.92 -0.98 8.43
C PRO A 51 0.49 0.39 8.91
N ASN A 52 -0.57 0.49 9.72
CA ASN A 52 -0.98 1.77 10.32
C ASN A 52 0.04 2.28 11.34
N ALA A 53 0.60 1.41 12.19
CA ALA A 53 1.68 1.76 13.11
C ALA A 53 2.90 2.28 12.36
N LEU A 54 3.30 1.59 11.29
CA LEU A 54 4.42 2.00 10.45
C LEU A 54 4.17 3.35 9.76
N GLY A 55 2.96 3.56 9.22
CA GLY A 55 2.54 4.84 8.65
C GLY A 55 2.66 5.97 9.66
N SER A 56 2.23 5.75 10.91
CA SER A 56 2.35 6.73 11.99
C SER A 56 3.81 7.05 12.33
N LEU A 57 4.69 6.05 12.39
CA LEU A 57 6.12 6.26 12.60
C LEU A 57 6.74 7.07 11.45
N ILE A 58 6.41 6.74 10.20
CA ILE A 58 6.88 7.49 9.03
C ILE A 58 6.40 8.94 9.09
N ALA A 59 5.12 9.17 9.41
CA ALA A 59 4.55 10.51 9.48
C ALA A 59 5.28 11.42 10.48
N GLN A 60 5.75 10.87 11.60
CA GLN A 60 6.46 11.57 12.67
C GLN A 60 7.98 11.64 12.47
N SER A 61 8.53 10.95 11.49
CA SER A 61 9.99 10.87 11.23
C SER A 61 10.51 12.01 10.35
N ASP A 62 11.81 12.03 10.11
CA ASP A 62 12.47 12.92 9.15
C ASP A 62 12.47 12.38 7.71
N LEU A 63 11.88 11.22 7.46
CA LEU A 63 11.78 10.64 6.12
C LEU A 63 11.01 11.58 5.17
N LYS A 64 11.48 11.65 3.94
CA LYS A 64 10.94 12.56 2.92
C LYS A 64 11.01 11.97 1.51
N ASP A 65 10.26 12.59 0.61
CA ASP A 65 10.24 12.29 -0.82
C ASP A 65 9.87 10.84 -1.13
N LEU A 66 9.07 10.19 -0.28
CA LEU A 66 8.58 8.84 -0.50
C LEU A 66 7.64 8.80 -1.71
N GLY A 67 7.54 7.63 -2.33
CA GLY A 67 6.60 7.32 -3.38
C GLY A 67 5.53 6.32 -2.93
N MET A 68 4.44 6.24 -3.67
CA MET A 68 3.38 5.25 -3.47
C MET A 68 3.15 4.45 -4.76
N HIS A 69 3.19 3.12 -4.67
CA HIS A 69 2.71 2.19 -5.68
C HIS A 69 2.12 0.98 -4.94
N THR A 70 0.81 0.86 -4.88
CA THR A 70 0.12 -0.10 -4.01
C THR A 70 -1.14 -0.64 -4.66
N GLU A 71 -1.52 -1.86 -4.35
CA GLU A 71 -2.81 -2.41 -4.75
C GLU A 71 -3.94 -1.62 -4.09
N LEU A 72 -3.91 -1.53 -2.77
CA LEU A 72 -4.95 -0.88 -1.99
C LEU A 72 -4.41 0.40 -1.34
N MET A 73 -5.07 1.52 -1.64
CA MET A 73 -4.86 2.79 -0.95
C MET A 73 -5.79 2.88 0.26
N SER A 74 -5.22 3.15 1.42
CA SER A 74 -5.91 3.25 2.71
C SER A 74 -5.63 4.58 3.40
N ASP A 75 -6.32 4.85 4.52
CA ASP A 75 -6.10 6.05 5.34
C ASP A 75 -4.64 6.21 5.81
N GLY A 76 -3.89 5.11 5.96
CA GLY A 76 -2.46 5.19 6.28
C GLY A 76 -1.67 6.00 5.25
N TYR A 77 -2.00 5.88 3.96
CA TYR A 77 -1.39 6.70 2.92
C TYR A 77 -1.87 8.14 2.96
N LEU A 78 -3.17 8.37 3.25
CA LEU A 78 -3.69 9.72 3.42
C LEU A 78 -2.94 10.49 4.50
N GLU A 79 -2.66 9.87 5.65
CA GLU A 79 -1.85 10.46 6.71
C GLU A 79 -0.43 10.82 6.23
N LEU A 80 0.20 9.97 5.44
CA LEU A 80 1.53 10.24 4.87
C LEU A 80 1.50 11.41 3.86
N TYR A 81 0.45 11.53 3.06
CA TYR A 81 0.25 12.68 2.17
C TYR A 81 0.06 13.96 2.96
N LYS A 82 -0.81 13.97 3.98
CA LYS A 82 -1.04 15.11 4.87
C LYS A 82 0.23 15.56 5.60
N ALA A 83 1.05 14.60 6.03
CA ALA A 83 2.34 14.85 6.66
C ALA A 83 3.44 15.29 5.67
N GLY A 84 3.13 15.38 4.38
CA GLY A 84 4.09 15.76 3.34
C GLY A 84 5.21 14.75 3.09
N LYS A 85 5.03 13.49 3.53
CA LYS A 85 6.04 12.42 3.39
C LYS A 85 6.05 11.84 1.98
N ILE A 86 4.88 11.72 1.34
CA ILE A 86 4.75 11.20 -0.02
C ILE A 86 4.69 12.36 -1.01
N THR A 87 5.72 12.49 -1.82
CA THR A 87 5.80 13.47 -2.91
C THR A 87 5.84 12.82 -4.29
N ASN A 88 6.14 11.54 -4.35
CA ASN A 88 6.33 10.75 -5.58
C ASN A 88 7.42 11.31 -6.53
N LYS A 89 8.21 12.30 -6.10
CA LYS A 89 9.20 12.99 -6.95
C LYS A 89 10.37 12.13 -7.36
N LYS A 90 10.68 11.08 -6.56
CA LYS A 90 11.81 10.18 -6.78
C LYS A 90 11.43 8.91 -7.53
N LYS A 91 10.14 8.68 -7.78
CA LYS A 91 9.68 7.49 -8.54
C LYS A 91 10.27 7.47 -9.95
N THR A 92 10.66 6.29 -10.40
CA THR A 92 11.08 6.02 -11.77
C THR A 92 9.90 6.07 -12.72
N LEU A 93 8.82 5.36 -12.37
CA LEU A 93 7.56 5.37 -13.11
C LEU A 93 6.53 6.32 -12.48
N HIS A 94 5.72 6.99 -13.29
CA HIS A 94 4.68 7.92 -12.84
C HIS A 94 5.19 8.95 -11.84
N ARG A 95 6.31 9.56 -12.16
CA ARG A 95 6.95 10.57 -11.31
C ARG A 95 5.96 11.69 -10.94
N GLY A 96 5.88 12.00 -9.66
CA GLY A 96 4.94 12.98 -9.13
C GLY A 96 3.54 12.43 -8.87
N LYS A 97 3.27 11.14 -9.17
CA LYS A 97 1.97 10.52 -8.97
C LYS A 97 2.05 9.27 -8.10
N GLY A 98 1.19 9.19 -7.09
CA GLY A 98 0.93 7.93 -6.40
C GLY A 98 0.05 7.03 -7.25
N VAL A 99 0.35 5.74 -7.27
CA VAL A 99 -0.37 4.75 -8.10
C VAL A 99 -1.06 3.72 -7.21
N PHE A 100 -2.34 3.46 -7.49
CA PHE A 100 -3.12 2.44 -6.79
C PHE A 100 -4.15 1.80 -7.71
N SER A 101 -4.71 0.66 -7.31
CA SER A 101 -5.78 -0.03 -8.05
C SER A 101 -7.13 0.07 -7.37
N ILE A 102 -7.20 -0.21 -6.08
CA ILE A 102 -8.41 -0.14 -5.28
C ILE A 102 -8.22 0.78 -4.08
N CYS A 103 -9.32 1.32 -3.57
CA CYS A 103 -9.31 2.21 -2.41
C CYS A 103 -10.34 1.75 -1.39
N MET A 104 -9.98 1.78 -0.11
CA MET A 104 -10.90 1.51 0.98
C MET A 104 -10.44 2.24 2.25
N GLY A 105 -11.32 3.04 2.83
CA GLY A 105 -11.01 3.81 4.03
C GLY A 105 -12.13 4.74 4.45
N SER A 106 -11.78 5.89 4.96
CA SER A 106 -12.69 6.94 5.42
C SER A 106 -13.29 7.73 4.25
N GLU A 107 -14.35 8.50 4.54
CA GLU A 107 -14.91 9.48 3.62
C GLU A 107 -13.86 10.53 3.21
N GLU A 108 -13.02 10.96 4.16
CA GLU A 108 -11.93 11.90 3.89
C GLU A 108 -10.91 11.37 2.87
N LEU A 109 -10.64 10.06 2.86
CA LEU A 109 -9.80 9.44 1.84
C LEU A 109 -10.46 9.54 0.45
N TYR A 110 -11.77 9.32 0.36
CA TYR A 110 -12.50 9.44 -0.91
C TYR A 110 -12.53 10.88 -1.41
N ASP A 111 -12.72 11.85 -0.51
CA ASP A 111 -12.65 13.29 -0.83
C ASP A 111 -11.25 13.66 -1.33
N PHE A 112 -10.19 13.15 -0.69
CA PHE A 112 -8.82 13.37 -1.12
C PHE A 112 -8.55 12.84 -2.53
N LEU A 113 -9.17 11.71 -2.90
CA LEU A 113 -9.01 11.12 -4.24
C LEU A 113 -9.78 11.86 -5.33
N HIS A 114 -10.87 12.57 -4.95
CA HIS A 114 -11.71 13.23 -5.92
C HIS A 114 -10.96 14.30 -6.71
N GLN A 115 -10.86 14.12 -8.02
CA GLN A 115 -10.17 15.03 -8.95
C GLN A 115 -8.72 15.37 -8.57
N ASN A 116 -8.03 14.48 -7.88
CA ASN A 116 -6.66 14.70 -7.42
C ASN A 116 -5.64 14.26 -8.50
N GLU A 117 -5.04 15.23 -9.18
CA GLU A 117 -4.07 14.98 -10.26
C GLU A 117 -2.77 14.32 -9.78
N SER A 118 -2.45 14.36 -8.48
CA SER A 118 -1.27 13.70 -7.90
C SER A 118 -1.46 12.20 -7.69
N ILE A 119 -2.65 11.67 -7.99
CA ILE A 119 -3.03 10.27 -7.81
C ILE A 119 -3.44 9.67 -9.16
N LEU A 120 -2.98 8.46 -9.42
CA LEU A 120 -3.35 7.65 -10.59
C LEU A 120 -4.01 6.35 -10.13
N SER A 121 -5.29 6.20 -10.44
CA SER A 121 -5.96 4.89 -10.38
C SER A 121 -5.69 4.13 -11.66
N ALA A 122 -5.18 2.93 -11.56
CA ALA A 122 -4.85 2.08 -12.71
C ALA A 122 -5.40 0.65 -12.52
N PRO A 123 -5.61 -0.10 -13.61
CA PRO A 123 -6.06 -1.49 -13.52
C PRO A 123 -5.12 -2.34 -12.66
N MET A 124 -5.69 -3.30 -11.92
CA MET A 124 -4.92 -4.21 -11.07
C MET A 124 -3.89 -5.01 -11.87
N SER A 125 -4.21 -5.38 -13.11
CA SER A 125 -3.29 -6.04 -14.02
C SER A 125 -2.03 -5.22 -14.36
N TYR A 126 -2.07 -3.90 -14.16
CA TYR A 126 -0.91 -3.02 -14.27
C TYR A 126 -0.24 -2.81 -12.91
N VAL A 127 -1.02 -2.46 -11.89
CA VAL A 127 -0.48 -2.11 -10.56
C VAL A 127 0.21 -3.31 -9.91
N ASN A 128 -0.39 -4.51 -10.00
CA ASN A 128 0.15 -5.75 -9.42
C ASN A 128 1.13 -6.49 -10.37
N ASN A 129 1.51 -5.88 -11.50
CA ASN A 129 2.41 -6.54 -12.44
C ASN A 129 3.86 -6.52 -11.93
N PRO A 130 4.49 -7.67 -11.65
CA PRO A 130 5.88 -7.75 -11.18
C PRO A 130 6.87 -7.09 -12.15
N THR A 131 6.63 -7.15 -13.46
CA THR A 131 7.48 -6.51 -14.46
C THR A 131 7.44 -4.99 -14.36
N VAL A 132 6.26 -4.41 -14.10
CA VAL A 132 6.11 -2.96 -13.87
C VAL A 132 6.80 -2.55 -12.58
N MET A 133 6.62 -3.32 -11.51
CA MET A 133 7.25 -3.03 -10.21
C MET A 133 8.77 -3.15 -10.27
N ALA A 134 9.31 -4.08 -11.06
CA ALA A 134 10.75 -4.23 -11.27
C ALA A 134 11.42 -2.98 -11.89
N GLU A 135 10.64 -2.09 -12.53
CA GLU A 135 11.13 -0.81 -13.07
C GLU A 135 11.11 0.33 -12.02
N LEU A 136 10.65 0.07 -10.80
CA LEU A 136 10.61 1.05 -9.70
C LEU A 136 11.89 0.96 -8.87
N ASP A 137 12.79 1.92 -9.04
CA ASP A 137 13.98 2.02 -8.19
C ASP A 137 13.58 2.18 -6.71
N ASN A 138 14.31 1.51 -5.82
CA ASN A 138 14.09 1.58 -4.38
C ASN A 138 12.64 1.24 -3.96
N PHE A 139 12.04 0.26 -4.61
CA PHE A 139 10.71 -0.23 -4.26
C PHE A 139 10.78 -1.17 -3.06
N ILE A 140 9.93 -0.94 -2.07
CA ILE A 140 9.80 -1.79 -0.88
C ILE A 140 8.35 -2.24 -0.71
N SER A 141 8.17 -3.55 -0.56
CA SER A 141 6.87 -4.19 -0.32
C SER A 141 6.81 -4.71 1.12
N ILE A 142 5.84 -4.24 1.90
CA ILE A 142 5.69 -4.56 3.32
C ILE A 142 4.30 -5.14 3.56
N ASN A 143 4.28 -6.41 3.96
CA ASN A 143 3.04 -7.17 4.14
C ASN A 143 3.08 -7.98 5.44
N SER A 144 1.90 -8.25 6.00
CA SER A 144 1.74 -9.16 7.13
C SER A 144 1.61 -10.61 6.64
N CYS A 145 1.99 -11.56 7.48
CA CYS A 145 1.77 -12.98 7.24
C CYS A 145 1.02 -13.63 8.41
N ILE A 146 0.42 -14.81 8.15
CA ILE A 146 -0.25 -15.63 9.17
C ILE A 146 0.78 -16.50 9.89
N SER A 147 1.70 -17.10 9.14
CA SER A 147 2.75 -17.97 9.69
C SER A 147 4.02 -17.92 8.84
N MET A 148 5.12 -18.25 9.48
CA MET A 148 6.43 -18.42 8.85
C MET A 148 7.10 -19.65 9.47
N ASP A 149 7.73 -20.48 8.66
CA ASP A 149 8.51 -21.61 9.16
C ASP A 149 9.98 -21.22 9.45
N LEU A 150 10.76 -22.17 9.97
CA LEU A 150 12.17 -21.93 10.31
C LEU A 150 13.08 -21.71 9.09
N TYR A 151 12.61 -22.02 7.89
CA TYR A 151 13.32 -21.80 6.64
C TYR A 151 12.93 -20.48 5.96
N GLY A 152 12.02 -19.69 6.59
CA GLY A 152 11.57 -18.42 6.05
C GLY A 152 10.46 -18.53 5.01
N GLN A 153 9.80 -19.69 4.88
CA GLN A 153 8.63 -19.82 4.02
C GLN A 153 7.43 -19.14 4.66
N ILE A 154 6.78 -18.26 3.90
CA ILE A 154 5.69 -17.40 4.35
C ILE A 154 4.35 -17.99 3.92
N CYS A 155 3.38 -18.06 4.82
CA CYS A 155 1.98 -18.30 4.52
C CYS A 155 1.13 -17.10 4.98
N SER A 156 0.42 -16.48 4.05
CA SER A 156 -0.47 -15.33 4.32
C SER A 156 -1.95 -15.65 4.07
N GLU A 157 -2.28 -16.88 3.70
CA GLU A 157 -3.62 -17.26 3.24
C GLU A 157 -4.31 -18.26 4.17
N SER A 158 -3.54 -19.13 4.84
CA SER A 158 -4.10 -20.20 5.65
C SER A 158 -3.38 -20.40 6.97
N SER A 159 -4.07 -21.03 7.92
CA SER A 159 -3.50 -21.55 9.17
C SER A 159 -3.74 -23.06 9.19
N GLY A 160 -2.68 -23.83 8.93
CA GLY A 160 -2.77 -25.25 8.67
C GLY A 160 -3.68 -25.51 7.47
N THR A 161 -4.72 -26.34 7.66
CA THR A 161 -5.67 -26.67 6.60
C THR A 161 -6.84 -25.69 6.47
N ARG A 162 -6.91 -24.66 7.32
CA ARG A 162 -7.99 -23.68 7.33
C ARG A 162 -7.62 -22.46 6.50
N GLN A 163 -8.36 -22.21 5.42
CA GLN A 163 -8.25 -20.98 4.64
C GLN A 163 -8.73 -19.78 5.49
N ILE A 164 -7.92 -18.71 5.54
CA ILE A 164 -8.18 -17.49 6.30
C ILE A 164 -8.53 -16.32 5.38
N SER A 165 -7.81 -16.19 4.25
CA SER A 165 -8.01 -15.11 3.29
C SER A 165 -7.85 -15.59 1.85
N GLY A 166 -8.16 -14.74 0.89
CA GLY A 166 -7.76 -14.93 -0.50
C GLY A 166 -6.28 -14.65 -0.72
N THR A 167 -5.80 -14.91 -1.93
CA THR A 167 -4.39 -14.71 -2.32
C THR A 167 -3.98 -13.23 -2.29
N GLY A 168 -4.86 -12.32 -2.70
CA GLY A 168 -4.52 -10.90 -2.87
C GLY A 168 -3.31 -10.70 -3.76
N GLY A 169 -2.69 -9.51 -3.68
CA GLY A 169 -1.53 -9.13 -4.47
C GLY A 169 -0.17 -9.36 -3.80
N GLN A 170 -0.11 -9.95 -2.60
CA GLN A 170 1.15 -10.04 -1.86
C GLN A 170 2.26 -10.73 -2.64
N LEU A 171 1.96 -11.84 -3.31
CA LEU A 171 2.96 -12.59 -4.09
C LEU A 171 3.50 -11.74 -5.25
N ASP A 172 2.62 -11.03 -5.96
CA ASP A 172 3.00 -10.16 -7.07
C ASP A 172 3.94 -9.04 -6.60
N PHE A 173 3.56 -8.36 -5.50
CA PHE A 173 4.33 -7.26 -4.93
C PHE A 173 5.68 -7.70 -4.37
N VAL A 174 5.75 -8.83 -3.68
CA VAL A 174 7.03 -9.38 -3.17
C VAL A 174 7.93 -9.79 -4.34
N THR A 175 7.37 -10.43 -5.37
CA THR A 175 8.12 -10.81 -6.58
C THR A 175 8.64 -9.57 -7.31
N GLY A 176 7.81 -8.55 -7.49
CA GLY A 176 8.20 -7.30 -8.12
C GLY A 176 9.28 -6.56 -7.33
N ALA A 177 9.12 -6.45 -6.00
CA ALA A 177 10.10 -5.81 -5.13
C ALA A 177 11.44 -6.53 -5.10
N TYR A 178 11.44 -7.86 -5.14
CA TYR A 178 12.68 -8.66 -5.24
C TYR A 178 13.44 -8.40 -6.55
N SER A 179 12.73 -8.07 -7.61
CA SER A 179 13.29 -7.81 -8.95
C SER A 179 13.61 -6.33 -9.18
N ALA A 180 13.17 -5.44 -8.29
CA ALA A 180 13.43 -4.00 -8.36
C ALA A 180 14.88 -3.69 -7.95
N ALA A 181 15.46 -2.60 -8.50
CA ALA A 181 16.82 -2.16 -8.20
C ALA A 181 16.92 -1.28 -6.94
#